data_fe62ebd3d6b862d8dba60e9648cd2ad8
#
_entry.id   fe62ebd3d6b862d8dba60e9648cd2ad8
#
_cell.length_a   1.000
_cell.length_b   1.000
_cell.length_c   1.000
_cell.angle_alpha   90.00
_cell.angle_beta   90.00
_cell.angle_gamma   90.00
#
_symmetry.space_group_name_H-M   'P 1'
#
loop_
_entity.id
_entity.type
_entity.pdbx_description
1 polymer ?
#
loop_
_entity_poly.entity_id
_entity_poly.type
_entity_poly.pdbx_seq_one_letter_code
_entity_poly.pdbx_strand_id
1 'polypeptide(L)'
;MMVTGFGVTLAVHTGGAFSLPWYLLTLGFAWSTHLMTHFCNEYFDLEADRANPSPTSWTGGSRTLVDGLLSPTVSLASAFVALFVGIALTAAMPTLSTRLLAVALMALAWFYTAPPLRLNYRALGEVTCATVLYGMGPLLAALLQPGGLSALLLWCTAVVCLLQVLRCLIMNFADMEGDRLVGKNTLAAALGPIRVARLYASGQGVLYAGVLALAAAGELPFLVAVAQLACAPAGLHVLRGLLNGAMAEPRKADGVTFWASMQLPLTTCGTMIALLVDLALRGTPAPTPWIVIAVGTTVVFAGWLTRTALVSRRPTTTAADGTRTRPAEPAPVEGQAERA
;
A
#
# COMPACT_ATOMS: atom_id res chain seq x y z
N MET A 1 3.64 10.52 0.52
CA MET A 1 4.53 11.27 -0.41
C MET A 1 4.65 10.62 -1.78
N MET A 2 5.02 9.33 -1.94
CA MET A 2 5.18 8.71 -3.27
C MET A 2 3.90 8.75 -4.12
N VAL A 3 2.74 8.35 -3.58
CA VAL A 3 1.46 8.33 -4.31
C VAL A 3 1.06 9.71 -4.82
N THR A 4 1.10 10.71 -3.94
CA THR A 4 0.80 12.10 -4.30
C THR A 4 1.84 12.66 -5.26
N GLY A 5 3.13 12.39 -5.01
CA GLY A 5 4.22 12.78 -5.88
C GLY A 5 4.11 12.20 -7.29
N PHE A 6 3.67 10.96 -7.41
CA PHE A 6 3.44 10.31 -8.68
C PHE A 6 2.38 11.04 -9.52
N GLY A 7 1.22 11.35 -8.93
CA GLY A 7 0.17 12.11 -9.62
C GLY A 7 0.62 13.52 -10.03
N VAL A 8 1.32 14.23 -9.13
CA VAL A 8 1.87 15.56 -9.44
C VAL A 8 2.92 15.50 -10.54
N THR A 9 3.82 14.50 -10.54
CA THR A 9 4.84 14.37 -11.61
C THR A 9 4.18 14.17 -12.97
N LEU A 10 3.12 13.36 -13.04
CA LEU A 10 2.35 13.16 -14.28
C LEU A 10 1.65 14.42 -14.74
N ALA A 11 1.06 15.22 -13.82
CA ALA A 11 0.46 16.50 -14.15
C ALA A 11 1.50 17.53 -14.65
N VAL A 12 2.66 17.59 -14.00
CA VAL A 12 3.77 18.47 -14.41
C VAL A 12 4.32 18.06 -15.79
N HIS A 13 4.44 16.75 -16.04
CA HIS A 13 4.93 16.24 -17.32
C HIS A 13 4.03 16.62 -18.50
N THR A 14 2.73 16.73 -18.29
CA THR A 14 1.77 17.09 -19.34
C THR A 14 1.66 18.61 -19.59
N GLY A 15 2.57 19.41 -19.05
CA GLY A 15 2.65 20.85 -19.29
C GLY A 15 2.03 21.72 -18.21
N GLY A 16 1.68 21.10 -17.06
CA GLY A 16 1.19 21.83 -15.89
C GLY A 16 2.31 22.52 -15.11
N ALA A 17 2.00 23.70 -14.57
CA ALA A 17 2.85 24.34 -13.58
C ALA A 17 2.69 23.62 -12.23
N PHE A 18 3.76 23.60 -11.43
CA PHE A 18 3.71 23.07 -10.07
C PHE A 18 3.15 24.10 -9.09
N SER A 19 2.17 23.70 -8.30
CA SER A 19 1.59 24.48 -7.21
C SER A 19 1.92 23.85 -5.86
N LEU A 20 2.82 24.45 -5.10
CA LEU A 20 3.18 23.99 -3.76
C LEU A 20 1.98 24.01 -2.77
N PRO A 21 1.11 25.04 -2.73
CA PRO A 21 -0.05 25.03 -1.84
C PRO A 21 -0.98 23.84 -2.10
N TRP A 22 -1.28 23.53 -3.36
CA TRP A 22 -2.13 22.40 -3.72
C TRP A 22 -1.45 21.05 -3.44
N TYR A 23 -0.13 20.99 -3.62
CA TYR A 23 0.64 19.79 -3.22
C TYR A 23 0.56 19.54 -1.70
N LEU A 24 0.76 20.59 -0.89
CA LEU A 24 0.70 20.48 0.59
C LEU A 24 -0.71 20.10 1.06
N LEU A 25 -1.75 20.68 0.46
CA LEU A 25 -3.14 20.30 0.76
C LEU A 25 -3.41 18.83 0.42
N THR A 26 -2.96 18.39 -0.77
CA THR A 26 -3.09 16.98 -1.18
C THR A 26 -2.32 16.04 -0.24
N LEU A 27 -1.13 16.44 0.16
CA LEU A 27 -0.29 15.67 1.08
C LEU A 27 -0.94 15.55 2.47
N GLY A 28 -1.46 16.66 3.00
CA GLY A 28 -2.21 16.67 4.26
C GLY A 28 -3.45 15.79 4.20
N PHE A 29 -4.23 15.89 3.12
CA PHE A 29 -5.39 15.03 2.88
C PHE A 29 -5.00 13.54 2.79
N ALA A 30 -3.95 13.21 2.03
CA ALA A 30 -3.46 11.83 1.91
C ALA A 30 -2.98 11.27 3.26
N TRP A 31 -2.29 12.07 4.06
CA TRP A 31 -1.86 11.67 5.40
C TRP A 31 -3.04 11.47 6.34
N SER A 32 -4.01 12.39 6.38
CA SER A 32 -5.19 12.25 7.24
C SER A 32 -6.01 11.02 6.87
N THR A 33 -6.25 10.79 5.56
CA THR A 33 -6.99 9.61 5.10
C THR A 33 -6.22 8.31 5.37
N HIS A 34 -4.89 8.32 5.21
CA HIS A 34 -4.05 7.17 5.50
C HIS A 34 -4.08 6.79 6.99
N LEU A 35 -3.91 7.78 7.89
CA LEU A 35 -4.03 7.58 9.33
C LEU A 35 -5.43 7.11 9.74
N MET A 36 -6.47 7.74 9.18
CA MET A 36 -7.86 7.32 9.37
C MET A 36 -8.04 5.84 9.04
N THR A 37 -7.55 5.42 7.86
CA THR A 37 -7.68 4.04 7.40
C THR A 37 -6.92 3.07 8.31
N HIS A 38 -5.70 3.41 8.71
CA HIS A 38 -4.90 2.56 9.60
C HIS A 38 -5.54 2.39 10.97
N PHE A 39 -5.94 3.47 11.63
CA PHE A 39 -6.59 3.38 12.94
C PHE A 39 -7.95 2.68 12.88
N CYS A 40 -8.71 2.89 11.80
CA CYS A 40 -9.97 2.20 11.54
C CYS A 40 -9.73 0.70 11.32
N ASN A 41 -8.72 0.34 10.52
CA ASN A 41 -8.36 -1.05 10.26
C ASN A 41 -7.91 -1.77 11.53
N GLU A 42 -6.97 -1.21 12.30
CA GLU A 42 -6.53 -1.77 13.58
C GLU A 42 -7.70 -2.07 14.54
N TYR A 43 -8.72 -1.18 14.59
CA TYR A 43 -9.88 -1.38 15.44
C TYR A 43 -10.80 -2.49 14.95
N PHE A 44 -11.18 -2.48 13.66
CA PHE A 44 -12.18 -3.41 13.11
C PHE A 44 -11.60 -4.78 12.71
N ASP A 45 -10.28 -4.88 12.49
CA ASP A 45 -9.59 -6.15 12.19
C ASP A 45 -8.92 -6.78 13.42
N LEU A 46 -9.09 -6.22 14.62
CA LEU A 46 -8.43 -6.68 15.85
C LEU A 46 -8.62 -8.18 16.12
N GLU A 47 -9.80 -8.74 15.84
CA GLU A 47 -10.07 -10.16 16.00
C GLU A 47 -9.31 -11.01 14.99
N ALA A 48 -9.23 -10.55 13.73
CA ALA A 48 -8.47 -11.23 12.68
C ALA A 48 -6.97 -11.23 12.98
N ASP A 49 -6.44 -10.08 13.45
CA ASP A 49 -5.04 -9.95 13.83
C ASP A 49 -4.67 -10.81 15.04
N ARG A 50 -5.59 -10.97 16.02
CA ARG A 50 -5.42 -11.88 17.15
C ARG A 50 -5.43 -13.35 16.73
N ALA A 51 -6.29 -13.71 15.77
CA ALA A 51 -6.44 -15.06 15.28
C ALA A 51 -5.32 -15.51 14.34
N ASN A 52 -4.47 -14.59 13.85
CA ASN A 52 -3.36 -14.91 12.96
C ASN A 52 -2.27 -15.70 13.71
N PRO A 53 -2.03 -17.00 13.38
CA PRO A 53 -1.07 -17.83 14.10
C PRO A 53 0.39 -17.53 13.75
N SER A 54 0.64 -16.86 12.63
CA SER A 54 1.99 -16.65 12.07
C SER A 54 2.15 -15.25 11.48
N PRO A 55 2.02 -14.18 12.30
CA PRO A 55 2.22 -12.83 11.81
C PRO A 55 3.66 -12.64 11.33
N THR A 56 3.82 -11.92 10.21
CA THR A 56 5.12 -11.57 9.65
C THR A 56 5.45 -10.11 9.91
N SER A 57 6.64 -9.66 9.51
CA SER A 57 6.99 -8.22 9.56
C SER A 57 6.10 -7.34 8.65
N TRP A 58 5.32 -7.95 7.75
CA TRP A 58 4.54 -7.26 6.72
C TRP A 58 3.05 -7.54 6.79
N THR A 59 2.62 -8.51 7.62
CA THR A 59 1.23 -8.98 7.69
C THR A 59 0.82 -9.25 9.14
N GLY A 60 -0.50 -9.32 9.41
CA GLY A 60 -1.03 -9.59 10.75
C GLY A 60 -1.16 -8.35 11.63
N GLY A 61 -1.35 -7.16 11.02
CA GLY A 61 -1.52 -5.88 11.71
C GLY A 61 -0.24 -5.33 12.33
N SER A 62 -0.34 -4.19 13.01
CA SER A 62 0.80 -3.58 13.74
C SER A 62 1.09 -4.28 15.08
N ARG A 63 0.22 -5.16 15.52
CA ARG A 63 0.21 -5.82 16.83
C ARG A 63 0.01 -4.88 18.03
N THR A 64 -0.06 -3.57 17.80
CA THR A 64 -0.16 -2.54 18.86
C THR A 64 -1.40 -2.74 19.74
N LEU A 65 -2.56 -3.03 19.15
CA LEU A 65 -3.78 -3.32 19.89
C LEU A 65 -3.81 -4.76 20.42
N VAL A 66 -3.27 -5.70 19.69
CA VAL A 66 -3.21 -7.13 20.09
C VAL A 66 -2.34 -7.28 21.34
N ASP A 67 -1.21 -6.58 21.39
CA ASP A 67 -0.27 -6.62 22.52
C ASP A 67 -0.66 -5.67 23.68
N GLY A 68 -1.83 -4.99 23.55
CA GLY A 68 -2.36 -4.11 24.60
C GLY A 68 -1.58 -2.80 24.80
N LEU A 69 -0.72 -2.42 23.85
CA LEU A 69 0.07 -1.19 23.93
C LEU A 69 -0.78 0.07 23.72
N LEU A 70 -1.92 -0.07 23.06
CA LEU A 70 -2.90 0.98 22.84
C LEU A 70 -4.32 0.42 23.03
N SER A 71 -5.21 1.22 23.62
CA SER A 71 -6.61 0.85 23.77
C SER A 71 -7.34 0.92 22.42
N PRO A 72 -8.22 -0.07 22.08
CA PRO A 72 -9.02 -0.01 20.86
C PRO A 72 -9.85 1.28 20.73
N THR A 73 -10.38 1.80 21.84
CA THR A 73 -11.14 3.07 21.86
C THR A 73 -10.31 4.25 21.41
N VAL A 74 -9.02 4.31 21.81
CA VAL A 74 -8.10 5.37 21.37
C VAL A 74 -7.82 5.26 19.87
N SER A 75 -7.66 4.04 19.34
CA SER A 75 -7.50 3.83 17.90
C SER A 75 -8.72 4.36 17.12
N LEU A 76 -9.93 3.96 17.51
CA LEU A 76 -11.16 4.43 16.86
C LEU A 76 -11.33 5.94 16.97
N ALA A 77 -11.08 6.53 18.14
CA ALA A 77 -11.15 7.99 18.32
C ALA A 77 -10.15 8.71 17.40
N SER A 78 -8.93 8.19 17.27
CA SER A 78 -7.91 8.73 16.36
C SER A 78 -8.34 8.62 14.89
N ALA A 79 -9.04 7.55 14.51
CA ALA A 79 -9.63 7.43 13.17
C ALA A 79 -10.66 8.53 12.90
N PHE A 80 -11.54 8.85 13.86
CA PHE A 80 -12.50 9.95 13.72
C PHE A 80 -11.81 11.33 13.67
N VAL A 81 -10.81 11.58 14.48
CA VAL A 81 -10.03 12.84 14.40
C VAL A 81 -9.43 13.00 13.00
N ALA A 82 -8.78 11.94 12.48
CA ALA A 82 -8.21 11.97 11.14
C ALA A 82 -9.29 12.13 10.04
N LEU A 83 -10.47 11.53 10.20
CA LEU A 83 -11.62 11.73 9.31
C LEU A 83 -12.06 13.19 9.28
N PHE A 84 -12.24 13.85 10.43
CA PHE A 84 -12.64 15.25 10.49
C PHE A 84 -11.60 16.19 9.89
N VAL A 85 -10.31 15.91 10.09
CA VAL A 85 -9.22 16.62 9.40
C VAL A 85 -9.32 16.44 7.89
N GLY A 86 -9.56 15.22 7.41
CA GLY A 86 -9.76 14.92 5.99
C GLY A 86 -10.95 15.67 5.40
N ILE A 87 -12.07 15.75 6.12
CA ILE A 87 -13.26 16.52 5.70
C ILE A 87 -12.94 18.02 5.60
N ALA A 88 -12.25 18.59 6.59
CA ALA A 88 -11.84 20.00 6.56
C ALA A 88 -10.93 20.32 5.36
N LEU A 89 -9.96 19.45 5.09
CA LEU A 89 -9.06 19.58 3.93
C LEU A 89 -9.82 19.41 2.60
N THR A 90 -10.82 18.53 2.55
CA THR A 90 -11.69 18.37 1.38
C THR A 90 -12.50 19.65 1.11
N ALA A 91 -13.01 20.31 2.15
CA ALA A 91 -13.75 21.57 2.00
C ALA A 91 -12.89 22.70 1.41
N ALA A 92 -11.57 22.67 1.66
CA ALA A 92 -10.61 23.62 1.10
C ALA A 92 -10.24 23.36 -0.37
N MET A 93 -10.64 22.22 -0.98
CA MET A 93 -10.35 21.91 -2.38
C MET A 93 -11.14 22.85 -3.33
N PRO A 94 -10.54 23.20 -4.51
CA PRO A 94 -11.07 24.30 -5.33
C PRO A 94 -12.35 23.95 -6.10
N THR A 95 -12.49 22.70 -6.54
CA THR A 95 -13.59 22.31 -7.44
C THR A 95 -14.51 21.26 -6.83
N LEU A 96 -15.76 21.20 -7.31
CA LEU A 96 -16.70 20.17 -6.90
C LEU A 96 -16.18 18.76 -7.25
N SER A 97 -15.56 18.58 -8.41
CA SER A 97 -15.02 17.29 -8.85
C SER A 97 -13.91 16.78 -7.91
N THR A 98 -12.98 17.65 -7.48
CA THR A 98 -11.94 17.26 -6.53
C THR A 98 -12.53 16.95 -5.15
N ARG A 99 -13.53 17.69 -4.69
CA ARG A 99 -14.25 17.42 -3.44
C ARG A 99 -15.00 16.08 -3.48
N LEU A 100 -15.74 15.83 -4.56
CA LEU A 100 -16.46 14.55 -4.73
C LEU A 100 -15.51 13.36 -4.80
N LEU A 101 -14.39 13.49 -5.53
CA LEU A 101 -13.35 12.46 -5.58
C LEU A 101 -12.74 12.20 -4.20
N ALA A 102 -12.44 13.24 -3.44
CA ALA A 102 -11.90 13.13 -2.09
C ALA A 102 -12.89 12.47 -1.13
N VAL A 103 -14.19 12.85 -1.17
CA VAL A 103 -15.25 12.21 -0.37
C VAL A 103 -15.39 10.73 -0.72
N ALA A 104 -15.44 10.40 -2.02
CA ALA A 104 -15.52 9.00 -2.46
C ALA A 104 -14.30 8.18 -2.01
N LEU A 105 -13.10 8.77 -2.09
CA LEU A 105 -11.86 8.15 -1.61
C LEU A 105 -11.92 7.88 -0.11
N MET A 106 -12.29 8.87 0.70
CA MET A 106 -12.44 8.70 2.16
C MET A 106 -13.50 7.67 2.51
N ALA A 107 -14.64 7.66 1.82
CA ALA A 107 -15.71 6.70 2.06
C ALA A 107 -15.25 5.26 1.77
N LEU A 108 -14.60 5.02 0.62
CA LEU A 108 -14.05 3.71 0.30
C LEU A 108 -12.96 3.29 1.29
N ALA A 109 -12.09 4.22 1.73
CA ALA A 109 -11.05 3.98 2.72
C ALA A 109 -11.63 3.63 4.09
N TRP A 110 -12.69 4.30 4.53
CA TRP A 110 -13.41 4.00 5.78
C TRP A 110 -14.08 2.64 5.72
N PHE A 111 -14.89 2.40 4.70
CA PHE A 111 -15.63 1.16 4.53
C PHE A 111 -14.79 -0.02 4.05
N TYR A 112 -13.49 0.18 3.89
CA TYR A 112 -12.56 -0.92 3.65
C TYR A 112 -12.68 -1.99 4.74
N THR A 113 -12.68 -1.57 6.03
CA THR A 113 -12.85 -2.46 7.19
C THR A 113 -14.11 -2.21 8.01
N ALA A 114 -14.62 -0.96 8.03
CA ALA A 114 -15.74 -0.57 8.87
C ALA A 114 -17.09 -1.11 8.37
N PRO A 115 -18.03 -1.47 9.29
CA PRO A 115 -19.40 -1.72 8.94
C PRO A 115 -20.07 -0.48 8.30
N PRO A 116 -21.13 -0.65 7.47
CA PRO A 116 -21.78 -1.91 7.12
C PRO A 116 -21.12 -2.64 5.96
N LEU A 117 -20.20 -2.00 5.18
CA LEU A 117 -19.70 -2.60 3.95
C LEU A 117 -18.60 -3.62 4.19
N ARG A 118 -17.62 -3.33 5.04
CA ARG A 118 -16.48 -4.24 5.35
C ARG A 118 -15.92 -4.88 4.09
N LEU A 119 -15.47 -4.06 3.12
CA LEU A 119 -15.13 -4.50 1.76
C LEU A 119 -14.02 -5.56 1.74
N ASN A 120 -13.07 -5.48 2.70
CA ASN A 120 -12.01 -6.48 2.87
C ASN A 120 -12.53 -7.85 3.36
N TYR A 121 -13.74 -7.91 3.94
CA TYR A 121 -14.40 -9.16 4.34
C TYR A 121 -15.23 -9.79 3.22
N ARG A 122 -15.31 -9.17 2.04
CA ARG A 122 -16.18 -9.54 0.91
C ARG A 122 -15.41 -9.80 -0.37
N ALA A 123 -14.14 -10.16 -0.30
CA ALA A 123 -13.23 -10.35 -1.42
C ALA A 123 -13.07 -9.11 -2.35
N LEU A 124 -13.37 -7.93 -1.82
CA LEU A 124 -13.23 -6.65 -2.53
C LEU A 124 -12.07 -5.80 -1.99
N GLY A 125 -11.40 -6.27 -0.91
CA GLY A 125 -10.36 -5.51 -0.22
C GLY A 125 -9.19 -5.16 -1.12
N GLU A 126 -8.68 -6.11 -1.88
CA GLU A 126 -7.52 -5.92 -2.76
C GLU A 126 -7.78 -4.84 -3.81
N VAL A 127 -8.96 -4.91 -4.44
CA VAL A 127 -9.38 -3.93 -5.46
C VAL A 127 -9.66 -2.57 -4.84
N THR A 128 -10.34 -2.53 -3.68
CA THR A 128 -10.63 -1.28 -2.97
C THR A 128 -9.35 -0.57 -2.54
N CYS A 129 -8.41 -1.30 -1.94
CA CYS A 129 -7.13 -0.74 -1.53
C CYS A 129 -6.35 -0.17 -2.72
N ALA A 130 -6.31 -0.88 -3.84
CA ALA A 130 -5.66 -0.43 -5.07
C ALA A 130 -6.34 0.81 -5.66
N THR A 131 -7.67 0.81 -5.75
CA THR A 131 -8.45 1.93 -6.26
C THR A 131 -8.25 3.19 -5.42
N VAL A 132 -8.30 3.07 -4.10
CA VAL A 132 -8.12 4.21 -3.19
C VAL A 132 -6.71 4.76 -3.27
N LEU A 133 -5.70 3.92 -3.08
CA LEU A 133 -4.31 4.38 -2.95
C LEU A 133 -3.69 4.76 -4.30
N TYR A 134 -3.80 3.89 -5.31
CA TYR A 134 -3.07 4.02 -6.57
C TYR A 134 -3.96 4.32 -7.79
N GLY A 135 -5.27 4.29 -7.61
CA GLY A 135 -6.23 4.83 -8.56
C GLY A 135 -6.57 6.29 -8.26
N MET A 136 -7.41 6.50 -7.23
CA MET A 136 -7.96 7.82 -6.89
C MET A 136 -6.92 8.77 -6.30
N GLY A 137 -5.94 8.27 -5.53
CA GLY A 137 -4.90 9.10 -4.91
C GLY A 137 -4.08 9.89 -5.92
N PRO A 138 -3.43 9.27 -6.94
CA PRO A 138 -2.72 10.00 -7.99
C PRO A 138 -3.62 10.90 -8.83
N LEU A 139 -4.86 10.46 -9.13
CA LEU A 139 -5.83 11.27 -9.87
C LEU A 139 -6.18 12.55 -9.11
N LEU A 140 -6.46 12.47 -7.82
CA LEU A 140 -6.73 13.63 -6.99
C LEU A 140 -5.53 14.58 -6.93
N ALA A 141 -4.32 14.01 -6.75
CA ALA A 141 -3.09 14.78 -6.73
C ALA A 141 -2.84 15.53 -8.05
N ALA A 142 -3.12 14.90 -9.19
CA ALA A 142 -2.99 15.54 -10.51
C ALA A 142 -4.07 16.61 -10.73
N LEU A 143 -5.33 16.34 -10.38
CA LEU A 143 -6.45 17.28 -10.55
C LEU A 143 -6.31 18.55 -9.69
N LEU A 144 -5.57 18.49 -8.60
CA LEU A 144 -5.23 19.65 -7.78
C LEU A 144 -4.05 20.44 -8.34
N GLN A 145 -3.36 19.94 -9.38
CA GLN A 145 -2.32 20.69 -10.11
C GLN A 145 -2.88 21.30 -11.40
N PRO A 146 -2.26 22.35 -11.93
CA PRO A 146 -2.74 23.03 -13.15
C PRO A 146 -2.79 22.15 -14.41
N GLY A 147 -2.06 21.02 -14.45
CA GLY A 147 -1.96 20.16 -15.64
C GLY A 147 -3.20 19.31 -15.94
N GLY A 148 -4.02 19.01 -14.92
CA GLY A 148 -5.26 18.25 -15.09
C GLY A 148 -5.08 16.78 -15.48
N LEU A 149 -6.10 16.22 -16.15
CA LEU A 149 -6.11 14.84 -16.62
C LEU A 149 -5.41 14.69 -17.98
N SER A 150 -4.68 13.56 -18.15
CA SER A 150 -4.06 13.16 -19.41
C SER A 150 -4.17 11.65 -19.60
N ALA A 151 -4.05 11.18 -20.85
CA ALA A 151 -3.99 9.74 -21.15
C ALA A 151 -2.79 9.09 -20.46
N LEU A 152 -1.64 9.74 -20.44
CA LEU A 152 -0.44 9.28 -19.74
C LEU A 152 -0.69 9.06 -18.23
N LEU A 153 -1.41 9.98 -17.56
CA LEU A 153 -1.81 9.84 -16.16
C LEU A 153 -2.67 8.59 -15.98
N LEU A 154 -3.64 8.36 -16.84
CA LEU A 154 -4.53 7.20 -16.75
C LEU A 154 -3.78 5.89 -16.95
N TRP A 155 -2.90 5.81 -17.98
CA TRP A 155 -2.11 4.61 -18.25
C TRP A 155 -1.12 4.30 -17.12
N CYS A 156 -0.35 5.27 -16.67
CA CYS A 156 0.58 5.08 -15.56
C CYS A 156 -0.13 4.73 -14.25
N THR A 157 -1.29 5.34 -13.99
CA THR A 157 -2.14 5.03 -12.82
C THR A 157 -2.69 3.60 -12.91
N ALA A 158 -3.13 3.15 -14.08
CA ALA A 158 -3.61 1.77 -14.27
C ALA A 158 -2.51 0.74 -13.97
N VAL A 159 -1.27 0.99 -14.39
CA VAL A 159 -0.12 0.11 -14.10
C VAL A 159 0.11 -0.02 -12.59
N VAL A 160 0.22 1.09 -11.86
CA VAL A 160 0.48 1.04 -10.41
C VAL A 160 -0.73 0.55 -9.61
N CYS A 161 -1.97 0.80 -10.10
CA CYS A 161 -3.19 0.27 -9.50
C CYS A 161 -3.24 -1.26 -9.62
N LEU A 162 -2.92 -1.83 -10.79
CA LEU A 162 -2.83 -3.28 -10.98
C LEU A 162 -1.73 -3.89 -10.10
N LEU A 163 -0.55 -3.25 -10.02
CA LEU A 163 0.51 -3.68 -9.10
C LEU A 163 0.05 -3.69 -7.64
N GLN A 164 -0.74 -2.71 -7.22
CA GLN A 164 -1.29 -2.68 -5.86
C GLN A 164 -2.29 -3.82 -5.62
N VAL A 165 -3.14 -4.16 -6.59
CA VAL A 165 -4.01 -5.35 -6.47
C VAL A 165 -3.17 -6.60 -6.26
N LEU A 166 -2.14 -6.80 -7.09
CA LEU A 166 -1.26 -7.96 -7.01
C LEU A 166 -0.47 -7.99 -5.69
N ARG A 167 -0.02 -6.83 -5.21
CA ARG A 167 0.62 -6.70 -3.90
C ARG A 167 -0.33 -7.13 -2.78
N CYS A 168 -1.54 -6.57 -2.73
CA CYS A 168 -2.52 -6.91 -1.69
C CYS A 168 -2.89 -8.39 -1.73
N LEU A 169 -2.98 -8.99 -2.92
CA LEU A 169 -3.23 -10.41 -3.08
C LEU A 169 -2.15 -11.28 -2.38
N ILE A 170 -0.87 -10.87 -2.48
CA ILE A 170 0.24 -11.58 -1.81
C ILE A 170 0.26 -11.31 -0.30
N MET A 171 -0.04 -10.09 0.14
CA MET A 171 -0.14 -9.76 1.56
C MET A 171 -1.24 -10.59 2.23
N ASN A 172 -2.44 -10.60 1.66
CA ASN A 172 -3.56 -11.38 2.18
C ASN A 172 -3.37 -12.90 2.03
N PHE A 173 -2.47 -13.35 1.14
CA PHE A 173 -2.10 -14.76 1.07
C PHE A 173 -1.43 -15.23 2.36
N ALA A 174 -0.56 -14.42 2.94
CA ALA A 174 0.11 -14.74 4.19
C ALA A 174 -0.86 -14.79 5.39
N ASP A 175 -1.95 -14.03 5.34
CA ASP A 175 -2.95 -13.94 6.43
C ASP A 175 -4.14 -14.90 6.25
N MET A 176 -4.20 -15.68 5.16
CA MET A 176 -5.38 -16.49 4.80
C MET A 176 -5.91 -17.40 5.90
N GLU A 177 -5.03 -17.98 6.71
CA GLU A 177 -5.42 -18.91 7.76
C GLU A 177 -6.13 -18.17 8.90
N GLY A 178 -5.54 -17.07 9.38
CA GLY A 178 -6.14 -16.20 10.39
C GLY A 178 -7.45 -15.56 9.93
N ASP A 179 -7.48 -15.08 8.70
CA ASP A 179 -8.67 -14.46 8.10
C ASP A 179 -9.86 -15.44 8.06
N ARG A 180 -9.62 -16.70 7.69
CA ARG A 180 -10.68 -17.74 7.66
C ARG A 180 -11.25 -18.05 9.03
N LEU A 181 -10.44 -18.05 10.08
CA LEU A 181 -10.87 -18.34 11.44
C LEU A 181 -11.93 -17.35 11.96
N VAL A 182 -11.88 -16.11 11.48
CA VAL A 182 -12.82 -15.04 11.87
C VAL A 182 -13.86 -14.72 10.80
N GLY A 183 -13.97 -15.55 9.76
CA GLY A 183 -14.92 -15.36 8.66
C GLY A 183 -14.58 -14.20 7.73
N LYS A 184 -13.34 -13.69 7.74
CA LYS A 184 -12.87 -12.66 6.83
C LYS A 184 -12.54 -13.30 5.47
N ASN A 185 -13.35 -12.97 4.47
CA ASN A 185 -13.25 -13.55 3.14
C ASN A 185 -12.51 -12.60 2.19
N THR A 186 -11.18 -12.55 2.30
CA THR A 186 -10.34 -11.83 1.33
C THR A 186 -10.32 -12.55 -0.01
N LEU A 187 -9.91 -11.87 -1.08
CA LEU A 187 -9.79 -12.51 -2.41
C LEU A 187 -8.81 -13.68 -2.37
N ALA A 188 -7.70 -13.54 -1.64
CA ALA A 188 -6.76 -14.62 -1.43
C ALA A 188 -7.39 -15.83 -0.70
N ALA A 189 -8.15 -15.58 0.39
CA ALA A 189 -8.84 -16.62 1.14
C ALA A 189 -9.93 -17.33 0.30
N ALA A 190 -10.65 -16.59 -0.54
CA ALA A 190 -11.68 -17.11 -1.44
C ALA A 190 -11.10 -17.99 -2.56
N LEU A 191 -9.98 -17.58 -3.14
CA LEU A 191 -9.38 -18.28 -4.30
C LEU A 191 -8.54 -19.49 -3.88
N GLY A 192 -7.83 -19.39 -2.79
CA GLY A 192 -6.86 -20.40 -2.34
C GLY A 192 -5.52 -20.35 -3.13
N PRO A 193 -4.50 -21.08 -2.64
CA PRO A 193 -3.10 -20.90 -3.06
C PRO A 193 -2.84 -21.00 -4.56
N ILE A 194 -3.38 -22.04 -5.21
CA ILE A 194 -3.13 -22.31 -6.63
C ILE A 194 -3.72 -21.22 -7.53
N ARG A 195 -4.94 -20.77 -7.23
CA ARG A 195 -5.60 -19.73 -8.02
C ARG A 195 -4.95 -18.36 -7.78
N VAL A 196 -4.49 -18.08 -6.56
CA VAL A 196 -3.72 -16.87 -6.24
C VAL A 196 -2.44 -16.82 -7.08
N ALA A 197 -1.65 -17.90 -7.13
CA ALA A 197 -0.42 -17.95 -7.94
C ALA A 197 -0.72 -17.74 -9.44
N ARG A 198 -1.80 -18.35 -9.97
CA ARG A 198 -2.23 -18.16 -11.37
C ARG A 198 -2.67 -16.72 -11.63
N LEU A 199 -3.48 -16.14 -10.74
CA LEU A 199 -3.96 -14.76 -10.87
C LEU A 199 -2.78 -13.78 -10.80
N TYR A 200 -1.82 -14.00 -9.90
CA TYR A 200 -0.61 -13.19 -9.82
C TYR A 200 0.21 -13.29 -11.12
N ALA A 201 0.43 -14.51 -11.64
CA ALA A 201 1.17 -14.71 -12.89
C ALA A 201 0.50 -14.03 -14.08
N SER A 202 -0.82 -14.22 -14.26
CA SER A 202 -1.58 -13.58 -15.35
C SER A 202 -1.62 -12.06 -15.18
N GLY A 203 -1.77 -11.55 -13.95
CA GLY A 203 -1.74 -10.11 -13.68
C GLY A 203 -0.40 -9.48 -14.03
N GLN A 204 0.73 -10.11 -13.68
CA GLN A 204 2.07 -9.66 -14.09
C GLN A 204 2.23 -9.72 -15.62
N GLY A 205 1.73 -10.78 -16.27
CA GLY A 205 1.74 -10.92 -17.73
C GLY A 205 0.96 -9.80 -18.43
N VAL A 206 -0.27 -9.55 -17.98
CA VAL A 206 -1.13 -8.46 -18.51
C VAL A 206 -0.48 -7.10 -18.31
N LEU A 207 0.10 -6.85 -17.13
CA LEU A 207 0.76 -5.60 -16.82
C LEU A 207 1.91 -5.32 -17.79
N TYR A 208 2.86 -6.24 -17.92
CA TYR A 208 4.03 -6.02 -18.77
C TYR A 208 3.73 -6.06 -20.26
N ALA A 209 2.78 -6.91 -20.68
CA ALA A 209 2.27 -6.88 -22.06
C ALA A 209 1.58 -5.54 -22.36
N GLY A 210 0.81 -5.01 -21.40
CA GLY A 210 0.21 -3.68 -21.50
C GLY A 210 1.23 -2.56 -21.61
N VAL A 211 2.26 -2.56 -20.77
CA VAL A 211 3.37 -1.57 -20.84
C VAL A 211 4.06 -1.61 -22.21
N LEU A 212 4.36 -2.80 -22.74
CA LEU A 212 4.97 -2.97 -24.05
C LEU A 212 4.04 -2.48 -25.18
N ALA A 213 2.75 -2.81 -25.11
CA ALA A 213 1.77 -2.39 -26.09
C ALA A 213 1.60 -0.84 -26.09
N LEU A 214 1.50 -0.22 -24.91
CA LEU A 214 1.39 1.23 -24.78
C LEU A 214 2.66 1.95 -25.26
N ALA A 215 3.83 1.38 -25.00
CA ALA A 215 5.10 1.93 -25.52
C ALA A 215 5.17 1.81 -27.05
N ALA A 216 4.78 0.68 -27.61
CA ALA A 216 4.74 0.48 -29.06
C ALA A 216 3.72 1.40 -29.76
N ALA A 217 2.60 1.70 -29.09
CA ALA A 217 1.59 2.65 -29.56
C ALA A 217 2.00 4.13 -29.39
N GLY A 218 3.14 4.43 -28.73
CA GLY A 218 3.58 5.81 -28.45
C GLY A 218 2.82 6.50 -27.30
N GLU A 219 2.00 5.77 -26.57
CA GLU A 219 1.21 6.28 -25.42
C GLU A 219 2.05 6.45 -24.16
N LEU A 220 3.16 5.70 -24.04
CA LEU A 220 4.14 5.85 -22.95
C LEU A 220 5.46 6.36 -23.49
N PRO A 221 6.08 7.39 -22.86
CA PRO A 221 7.45 7.77 -23.14
C PRO A 221 8.40 6.59 -22.98
N PHE A 222 9.40 6.46 -23.84
CA PHE A 222 10.35 5.34 -23.83
C PHE A 222 11.00 5.10 -22.46
N LEU A 223 11.45 6.18 -21.80
CA LEU A 223 12.09 6.09 -20.48
C LEU A 223 11.12 5.58 -19.40
N VAL A 224 9.83 5.94 -19.49
CA VAL A 224 8.79 5.45 -18.58
C VAL A 224 8.60 3.95 -18.77
N ALA A 225 8.47 3.50 -20.01
CA ALA A 225 8.35 2.07 -20.30
C ALA A 225 9.57 1.28 -19.78
N VAL A 226 10.78 1.75 -20.04
CA VAL A 226 12.02 1.14 -19.52
C VAL A 226 12.02 1.07 -17.99
N ALA A 227 11.66 2.17 -17.30
CA ALA A 227 11.62 2.20 -15.83
C ALA A 227 10.61 1.21 -15.26
N GLN A 228 9.43 1.06 -15.88
CA GLN A 228 8.41 0.10 -15.46
C GLN A 228 8.85 -1.35 -15.71
N LEU A 229 9.40 -1.64 -16.91
CA LEU A 229 9.91 -2.97 -17.26
C LEU A 229 11.09 -3.40 -16.39
N ALA A 230 11.95 -2.47 -15.97
CA ALA A 230 13.07 -2.75 -15.07
C ALA A 230 12.64 -3.32 -13.71
N CYS A 231 11.37 -3.16 -13.33
CA CYS A 231 10.81 -3.73 -12.09
C CYS A 231 10.26 -5.17 -12.26
N ALA A 232 10.25 -5.72 -13.48
CA ALA A 232 9.79 -7.08 -13.75
C ALA A 232 10.54 -8.19 -12.95
N PRO A 233 11.85 -8.09 -12.71
CA PRO A 233 12.56 -9.09 -11.91
C PRO A 233 12.00 -9.27 -10.50
N ALA A 234 11.48 -8.21 -9.86
CA ALA A 234 10.83 -8.30 -8.55
C ALA A 234 9.56 -9.16 -8.61
N GLY A 235 8.69 -8.91 -9.60
CA GLY A 235 7.49 -9.72 -9.84
C GLY A 235 7.81 -11.19 -10.16
N LEU A 236 8.86 -11.43 -10.96
CA LEU A 236 9.31 -12.77 -11.27
C LEU A 236 9.85 -13.52 -10.05
N HIS A 237 10.55 -12.81 -9.16
CA HIS A 237 11.02 -13.37 -7.88
C HIS A 237 9.84 -13.81 -7.01
N VAL A 238 8.82 -12.97 -6.87
CA VAL A 238 7.58 -13.30 -6.14
C VAL A 238 6.89 -14.51 -6.76
N LEU A 239 6.74 -14.55 -8.09
CA LEU A 239 6.11 -15.67 -8.79
C LEU A 239 6.87 -17.00 -8.55
N ARG A 240 8.20 -16.97 -8.64
CA ARG A 240 9.03 -18.15 -8.32
C ARG A 240 8.84 -18.60 -6.88
N GLY A 241 8.77 -17.67 -5.93
CA GLY A 241 8.48 -17.97 -4.52
C GLY A 241 7.12 -18.68 -4.35
N LEU A 242 6.07 -18.17 -5.00
CA LEU A 242 4.74 -18.78 -4.96
C LEU A 242 4.75 -20.22 -5.54
N LEU A 243 5.38 -20.43 -6.70
CA LEU A 243 5.44 -21.73 -7.36
C LEU A 243 6.27 -22.74 -6.57
N ASN A 244 7.29 -22.31 -5.84
CA ASN A 244 8.13 -23.15 -5.01
C ASN A 244 7.60 -23.36 -3.59
N GLY A 245 6.38 -22.93 -3.30
CA GLY A 245 5.74 -23.11 -1.97
C GLY A 245 6.37 -22.28 -0.85
N ALA A 246 7.09 -21.19 -1.19
CA ALA A 246 7.79 -20.36 -0.20
C ALA A 246 6.85 -19.76 0.86
N MET A 247 5.56 -19.61 0.55
CA MET A 247 4.57 -19.08 1.50
C MET A 247 4.25 -20.02 2.68
N ALA A 248 4.62 -21.30 2.58
CA ALA A 248 4.49 -22.26 3.69
C ALA A 248 5.60 -22.12 4.75
N GLU A 249 6.68 -21.40 4.45
CA GLU A 249 7.81 -21.22 5.34
C GLU A 249 7.93 -19.73 5.74
N PRO A 250 7.76 -19.35 7.03
CA PRO A 250 7.68 -17.95 7.46
C PRO A 250 8.81 -17.05 6.96
N ARG A 251 10.07 -17.51 7.03
CA ARG A 251 11.23 -16.73 6.54
C ARG A 251 11.22 -16.50 5.03
N LYS A 252 10.76 -17.49 4.25
CA LYS A 252 10.66 -17.36 2.79
C LYS A 252 9.45 -16.51 2.41
N ALA A 253 8.34 -16.65 3.15
CA ALA A 253 7.16 -15.82 2.99
C ALA A 253 7.48 -14.33 3.22
N ASP A 254 8.28 -13.99 4.23
CA ASP A 254 8.77 -12.62 4.45
C ASP A 254 9.51 -12.06 3.22
N GLY A 255 10.36 -12.86 2.58
CA GLY A 255 11.06 -12.43 1.37
C GLY A 255 10.12 -12.21 0.18
N VAL A 256 9.13 -13.09 0.01
CA VAL A 256 8.11 -12.96 -1.05
C VAL A 256 7.25 -11.72 -0.84
N THR A 257 6.72 -11.50 0.37
CA THR A 257 5.90 -10.33 0.72
C THR A 257 6.70 -9.03 0.66
N PHE A 258 7.98 -9.05 1.05
CA PHE A 258 8.89 -7.92 0.89
C PHE A 258 9.00 -7.50 -0.58
N TRP A 259 9.35 -8.40 -1.49
CA TRP A 259 9.53 -8.08 -2.90
C TRP A 259 8.22 -7.73 -3.60
N ALA A 260 7.10 -8.36 -3.22
CA ALA A 260 5.77 -7.94 -3.67
C ALA A 260 5.46 -6.50 -3.25
N SER A 261 5.90 -6.10 -2.04
CA SER A 261 5.73 -4.75 -1.53
C SER A 261 6.68 -3.74 -2.17
N MET A 262 7.89 -4.15 -2.57
CA MET A 262 8.91 -3.25 -3.13
C MET A 262 8.73 -3.01 -4.63
N GLN A 263 8.14 -3.94 -5.38
CA GLN A 263 7.90 -3.76 -6.82
C GLN A 263 7.14 -2.47 -7.11
N LEU A 264 6.13 -2.17 -6.32
CA LEU A 264 5.25 -1.01 -6.51
C LEU A 264 5.97 0.34 -6.28
N PRO A 265 6.63 0.62 -5.12
CA PRO A 265 7.36 1.86 -4.93
C PRO A 265 8.56 2.01 -5.88
N LEU A 266 9.21 0.91 -6.26
CA LEU A 266 10.26 0.95 -7.29
C LEU A 266 9.70 1.41 -8.64
N THR A 267 8.56 0.85 -9.07
CA THR A 267 7.88 1.26 -10.31
C THR A 267 7.43 2.72 -10.22
N THR A 268 6.88 3.14 -9.09
CA THR A 268 6.40 4.51 -8.87
C THR A 268 7.55 5.53 -8.92
N CYS A 269 8.62 5.30 -8.15
CA CYS A 269 9.79 6.17 -8.12
C CYS A 269 10.53 6.17 -9.47
N GLY A 270 10.69 4.98 -10.07
CA GLY A 270 11.31 4.85 -11.40
C GLY A 270 10.55 5.64 -12.47
N THR A 271 9.22 5.54 -12.49
CA THR A 271 8.37 6.32 -13.39
C THR A 271 8.50 7.83 -13.15
N MET A 272 8.50 8.27 -11.88
CA MET A 272 8.68 9.69 -11.55
C MET A 272 10.01 10.23 -12.09
N ILE A 273 11.11 9.54 -11.84
CA ILE A 273 12.43 9.95 -12.33
C ILE A 273 12.48 9.90 -13.86
N ALA A 274 11.94 8.86 -14.49
CA ALA A 274 11.90 8.76 -15.96
C ALA A 274 11.15 9.94 -16.60
N LEU A 275 10.03 10.37 -16.01
CA LEU A 275 9.26 11.53 -16.47
C LEU A 275 10.05 12.85 -16.33
N LEU A 276 10.76 13.04 -15.21
CA LEU A 276 11.60 14.21 -15.01
C LEU A 276 12.77 14.26 -15.99
N VAL A 277 13.40 13.11 -16.26
CA VAL A 277 14.48 12.99 -17.27
C VAL A 277 13.95 13.24 -18.68
N ASP A 278 12.78 12.70 -19.02
CA ASP A 278 12.13 12.90 -20.31
C ASP A 278 11.86 14.39 -20.59
N LEU A 279 11.33 15.11 -19.58
CA LEU A 279 11.15 16.57 -19.67
C LEU A 279 12.47 17.33 -19.88
N ALA A 280 13.51 16.94 -19.15
CA ALA A 280 14.83 17.57 -19.30
C ALA A 280 15.43 17.34 -20.70
N LEU A 281 15.29 16.13 -21.25
CA LEU A 281 15.76 15.79 -22.60
C LEU A 281 14.96 16.52 -23.70
N ARG A 282 13.70 16.85 -23.45
CA ARG A 282 12.87 17.67 -24.35
C ARG A 282 13.19 19.18 -24.26
N GLY A 283 14.09 19.59 -23.36
CA GLY A 283 14.41 21.01 -23.15
C GLY A 283 13.35 21.80 -22.38
N THR A 284 12.41 21.11 -21.73
CA THR A 284 11.33 21.68 -20.91
C THR A 284 11.38 21.14 -19.49
N PRO A 285 12.46 21.40 -18.71
CA PRO A 285 12.64 20.80 -17.39
C PRO A 285 11.50 21.19 -16.45
N ALA A 286 11.14 20.25 -15.57
CA ALA A 286 10.15 20.50 -14.54
C ALA A 286 10.57 21.65 -13.61
N PRO A 287 9.62 22.34 -12.95
CA PRO A 287 9.95 23.39 -11.97
C PRO A 287 10.90 22.88 -10.88
N THR A 288 11.97 23.66 -10.60
CA THR A 288 13.01 23.27 -9.62
C THR A 288 12.46 22.81 -8.26
N PRO A 289 11.45 23.49 -7.65
CA PRO A 289 10.90 23.03 -6.39
C PRO A 289 10.33 21.61 -6.49
N TRP A 290 9.71 21.25 -7.63
CA TRP A 290 9.18 19.92 -7.85
C TRP A 290 10.29 18.87 -8.03
N ILE A 291 11.33 19.19 -8.79
CA ILE A 291 12.50 18.32 -8.96
C ILE A 291 13.09 17.95 -7.58
N VAL A 292 13.30 18.95 -6.71
CA VAL A 292 13.86 18.75 -5.37
C VAL A 292 12.98 17.81 -4.53
N ILE A 293 11.66 18.01 -4.56
CA ILE A 293 10.72 17.18 -3.79
C ILE A 293 10.69 15.73 -4.33
N ALA A 294 10.58 15.56 -5.65
CA ALA A 294 10.47 14.25 -6.27
C ALA A 294 11.76 13.43 -6.14
N VAL A 295 12.90 14.06 -6.42
CA VAL A 295 14.22 13.42 -6.23
C VAL A 295 14.47 13.14 -4.75
N GLY A 296 14.21 14.09 -3.86
CA GLY A 296 14.33 13.90 -2.41
C GLY A 296 13.50 12.72 -1.89
N THR A 297 12.24 12.60 -2.36
CA THR A 297 11.37 11.47 -2.02
C THR A 297 11.97 10.14 -2.48
N THR A 298 12.51 10.10 -3.70
CA THR A 298 13.15 8.90 -4.27
C THR A 298 14.43 8.52 -3.52
N VAL A 299 15.26 9.51 -3.17
CA VAL A 299 16.51 9.30 -2.41
C VAL A 299 16.20 8.77 -1.01
N VAL A 300 15.21 9.32 -0.31
CA VAL A 300 14.78 8.83 1.00
C VAL A 300 14.30 7.37 0.92
N PHE A 301 13.50 7.05 -0.09
CA PHE A 301 13.06 5.68 -0.32
C PHE A 301 14.24 4.74 -0.64
N ALA A 302 15.14 5.13 -1.53
CA ALA A 302 16.32 4.35 -1.88
C ALA A 302 17.24 4.11 -0.66
N GLY A 303 17.45 5.14 0.17
CA GLY A 303 18.20 5.04 1.42
C GLY A 303 17.54 4.06 2.41
N TRP A 304 16.23 4.15 2.60
CA TRP A 304 15.47 3.23 3.43
C TRP A 304 15.56 1.78 2.90
N LEU A 305 15.37 1.58 1.59
CA LEU A 305 15.45 0.26 0.96
C LEU A 305 16.84 -0.36 1.13
N THR A 306 17.89 0.42 0.88
CA THR A 306 19.28 -0.01 1.06
C THR A 306 19.56 -0.41 2.51
N ARG A 307 19.14 0.42 3.48
CA ARG A 307 19.27 0.10 4.90
C ARG A 307 18.55 -1.19 5.25
N THR A 308 17.31 -1.37 4.81
CA THR A 308 16.51 -2.59 5.06
C THR A 308 17.19 -3.83 4.48
N ALA A 309 17.69 -3.75 3.24
CA ALA A 309 18.42 -4.84 2.61
C ALA A 309 19.75 -5.20 3.31
N LEU A 310 20.45 -4.22 3.87
CA LEU A 310 21.69 -4.44 4.62
C LEU A 310 21.41 -5.04 6.00
N VAL A 311 20.37 -4.59 6.69
CA VAL A 311 20.00 -5.12 8.01
C VAL A 311 19.50 -6.56 7.91
N SER A 312 18.71 -6.89 6.90
CA SER A 312 18.19 -8.25 6.70
C SER A 312 19.30 -9.27 6.35
N ARG A 313 20.49 -8.82 5.90
CA ARG A 313 21.65 -9.67 5.61
C ARG A 313 22.54 -9.95 6.83
N ARG A 314 22.34 -9.24 7.96
CA ARG A 314 23.11 -9.54 9.17
C ARG A 314 22.65 -10.90 9.70
N PRO A 315 23.57 -11.87 9.91
CA PRO A 315 23.22 -13.11 10.58
C PRO A 315 22.64 -12.70 11.95
N THR A 316 21.47 -13.21 12.27
CA THR A 316 20.96 -13.17 13.63
C THR A 316 22.00 -13.93 14.46
N THR A 317 22.82 -13.22 15.20
CA THR A 317 23.55 -13.79 16.33
C THR A 317 22.43 -14.31 17.25
N THR A 318 22.19 -15.61 17.18
CA THR A 318 21.41 -16.31 18.18
C THR A 318 22.12 -16.03 19.49
N ALA A 319 21.61 -15.08 20.26
CA ALA A 319 21.89 -15.01 21.66
C ALA A 319 21.42 -16.36 22.22
N ALA A 320 22.40 -17.24 22.42
CA ALA A 320 22.26 -18.36 23.32
C ALA A 320 22.15 -17.75 24.72
N ASP A 321 20.96 -17.31 25.08
CA ASP A 321 20.63 -17.05 26.48
C ASP A 321 19.23 -17.62 26.72
N GLY A 322 19.24 -18.85 27.20
CA GLY A 322 18.07 -19.61 27.61
C GLY A 322 17.56 -19.18 28.98
N THR A 323 17.12 -17.92 29.14
CA THR A 323 16.39 -17.47 30.33
C THR A 323 15.34 -16.44 29.97
N ARG A 324 14.33 -16.87 29.19
CA ARG A 324 13.01 -16.27 29.36
C ARG A 324 12.21 -17.18 30.31
N THR A 325 12.29 -16.88 31.59
CA THR A 325 11.32 -17.35 32.58
C THR A 325 9.93 -16.99 32.09
N ARG A 326 9.11 -18.00 31.79
CA ARG A 326 7.66 -17.84 31.61
C ARG A 326 7.15 -17.07 32.81
N PRO A 327 6.27 -16.08 32.65
CA PRO A 327 5.49 -15.57 33.77
C PRO A 327 4.75 -16.74 34.40
N ALA A 328 4.84 -16.86 35.71
CA ALA A 328 4.15 -17.91 36.48
C ALA A 328 2.65 -17.86 36.15
N GLU A 329 2.08 -19.01 35.81
CA GLU A 329 0.64 -19.23 35.76
C GLU A 329 0.05 -18.78 37.09
N PRO A 330 -1.03 -17.97 37.12
CA PRO A 330 -1.70 -17.68 38.39
C PRO A 330 -2.24 -18.98 39.00
N ALA A 331 -1.91 -19.20 40.24
CA ALA A 331 -2.36 -20.36 41.01
C ALA A 331 -3.90 -20.48 40.95
N PRO A 332 -4.46 -21.71 40.88
CA PRO A 332 -5.90 -21.91 40.94
C PRO A 332 -6.44 -21.36 42.27
N VAL A 333 -7.47 -20.51 42.17
CA VAL A 333 -8.22 -20.03 43.32
C VAL A 333 -9.02 -21.22 43.83
N GLU A 334 -8.50 -21.89 44.87
CA GLU A 334 -9.28 -22.79 45.74
C GLU A 334 -10.26 -21.96 46.58
N GLY A 335 -11.51 -22.37 46.54
CA GLY A 335 -12.48 -22.05 47.58
C GLY A 335 -13.59 -21.10 47.19
N GLN A 336 -14.67 -21.68 46.70
CA GLN A 336 -16.05 -21.36 47.10
C GLN A 336 -16.97 -22.56 46.72
N ALA A 337 -16.83 -23.63 47.44
CA ALA A 337 -17.96 -24.51 47.69
C ALA A 337 -18.52 -24.17 49.09
N GLU A 338 -19.83 -24.25 49.23
CA GLU A 338 -20.67 -24.10 50.42
C GLU A 338 -21.05 -22.63 50.80
N ARG A 339 -22.30 -22.29 50.36
CA ARG A 339 -23.42 -21.97 51.26
C ARG A 339 -24.70 -21.70 50.47
N ALA A 340 -25.67 -22.61 50.81
CA ALA A 340 -27.14 -22.50 50.70
C ALA A 340 -27.72 -22.18 49.33
#